data_ab90cff572b44a8e1d66d6612d9f2939
#
_entry.id   ab90cff572b44a8e1d66d6612d9f2939
#
_cell.length_a   1.000
_cell.length_b   1.000
_cell.length_c   1.000
_cell.angle_alpha   90.00
_cell.angle_beta   90.00
_cell.angle_gamma   90.00
#
_symmetry.space_group_name_H-M   'P 1'
#
loop_
_entity.id
_entity.type
_entity.pdbx_description
1 polymer ?
#
loop_
_entity_poly.entity_id
_entity_poly.type
_entity_poly.pdbx_seq_one_letter_code
_entity_poly.pdbx_strand_id
1 'polypeptide(L)'
;MLVVIAGAGRVGLGLAEALIKEQKNDVVLLDMDSRSVKNAQAFDMLVLHGDMLDRQALIEAGIERADVFIAATDKDDRNVLACGLAKHLHEHRGGQREDLLTICRIRDETILDEQAHGGLGAWAEVDRAIDPIDGAISRLSSGIRASSFAEVIPFDHEAYLVELEITEDCRLPLDVPLADVELEAGAPVPLLIGLKRKGTRSLVPSGSTVLRPGDRIAVATTGLGSFDDLVHTFGHDVRAFPAQPKVVVVGGSTLGLRIAAHWLDEGAHVMIVEGDLQTANAISGHRIGGHPELEVIHGDHVSRETMEEVGMGGMDVAIGALDDDHANIAAMLFAMDLGVPNTGLILNDNDLVHVVQRMGISFSVDITRVAVDELLTLVHRKLAGHYAVLSTIPNVVGVTHEVTKAAKFCGRRIREGGFPDWMRIAFIQRSDSHGRWSSHDPHPDETLIEHDRLIIFTSPDHVADVEKKFRV
;
A
#
# COMPACT_ATOMS: atom_id res chain seq x y z
N MET A 1 -3.03 -18.73 -14.81
CA MET A 1 -3.61 -18.95 -13.47
C MET A 1 -5.07 -18.53 -13.52
N LEU A 2 -6.00 -19.33 -12.97
CA LEU A 2 -7.40 -18.95 -12.87
C LEU A 2 -7.67 -18.29 -11.52
N VAL A 3 -8.08 -17.02 -11.54
CA VAL A 3 -8.43 -16.23 -10.36
C VAL A 3 -9.93 -15.95 -10.38
N VAL A 4 -10.62 -16.36 -9.34
CA VAL A 4 -12.06 -16.05 -9.15
C VAL A 4 -12.16 -14.97 -8.08
N ILE A 5 -12.78 -13.83 -8.45
CA ILE A 5 -12.96 -12.67 -7.57
C ILE A 5 -14.44 -12.50 -7.29
N ALA A 6 -14.85 -12.53 -6.04
CA ALA A 6 -16.20 -12.24 -5.58
C ALA A 6 -16.28 -10.80 -5.05
N GLY A 7 -17.14 -10.00 -5.71
CA GLY A 7 -17.31 -8.57 -5.50
C GLY A 7 -16.75 -7.75 -6.67
N ALA A 8 -17.65 -7.17 -7.47
CA ALA A 8 -17.32 -6.27 -8.59
C ALA A 8 -17.38 -4.78 -8.19
N GLY A 9 -17.17 -4.51 -6.90
CA GLY A 9 -16.96 -3.17 -6.37
C GLY A 9 -15.60 -2.59 -6.79
N ARG A 10 -15.26 -1.40 -6.28
CA ARG A 10 -14.00 -0.70 -6.64
C ARG A 10 -12.75 -1.57 -6.44
N VAL A 11 -12.65 -2.29 -5.31
CA VAL A 11 -11.49 -3.16 -5.00
C VAL A 11 -11.41 -4.35 -5.95
N GLY A 12 -12.51 -5.12 -6.08
CA GLY A 12 -12.50 -6.31 -6.94
C GLY A 12 -12.30 -5.98 -8.41
N LEU A 13 -12.90 -4.90 -8.90
CA LEU A 13 -12.71 -4.44 -10.28
C LEU A 13 -11.28 -3.96 -10.52
N GLY A 14 -10.73 -3.14 -9.62
CA GLY A 14 -9.34 -2.67 -9.70
C GLY A 14 -8.33 -3.81 -9.67
N LEU A 15 -8.56 -4.83 -8.83
CA LEU A 15 -7.75 -6.03 -8.78
C LEU A 15 -7.85 -6.83 -10.10
N ALA A 16 -9.06 -7.02 -10.62
CA ALA A 16 -9.27 -7.74 -11.86
C ALA A 16 -8.56 -7.05 -13.04
N GLU A 17 -8.67 -5.72 -13.15
CA GLU A 17 -7.94 -4.95 -14.16
C GLU A 17 -6.42 -5.09 -14.06
N ALA A 18 -5.88 -5.05 -12.83
CA ALA A 18 -4.45 -5.21 -12.62
C ALA A 18 -3.98 -6.60 -13.07
N LEU A 19 -4.69 -7.67 -12.67
CA LEU A 19 -4.35 -9.05 -13.03
C LEU A 19 -4.47 -9.32 -14.54
N ILE A 20 -5.43 -8.71 -15.23
CA ILE A 20 -5.59 -8.85 -16.69
C ILE A 20 -4.43 -8.18 -17.43
N LYS A 21 -4.01 -7.00 -17.00
CA LYS A 21 -2.87 -6.28 -17.61
C LYS A 21 -1.58 -7.11 -17.61
N GLU A 22 -1.43 -8.06 -16.70
CA GLU A 22 -0.28 -8.96 -16.65
C GLU A 22 -0.29 -10.05 -17.74
N GLN A 23 -1.41 -10.22 -18.47
CA GLN A 23 -1.60 -11.16 -19.62
C GLN A 23 -1.28 -12.63 -19.31
N LYS A 24 -1.22 -13.02 -18.03
CA LYS A 24 -0.89 -14.39 -17.58
C LYS A 24 -2.04 -15.04 -16.80
N ASN A 25 -3.08 -14.28 -16.50
CA ASN A 25 -4.15 -14.66 -15.61
C ASN A 25 -5.48 -14.71 -16.35
N ASP A 26 -6.24 -15.79 -16.14
CA ASP A 26 -7.65 -15.87 -16.49
C ASP A 26 -8.43 -15.37 -15.27
N VAL A 27 -9.18 -14.28 -15.42
CA VAL A 27 -9.92 -13.65 -14.32
C VAL A 27 -11.41 -13.83 -14.53
N VAL A 28 -12.10 -14.31 -13.50
CA VAL A 28 -13.56 -14.39 -13.44
C VAL A 28 -14.05 -13.51 -12.29
N LEU A 29 -14.89 -12.56 -12.59
CA LEU A 29 -15.50 -11.66 -11.62
C LEU A 29 -16.95 -12.05 -11.37
N LEU A 30 -17.36 -12.20 -10.11
CA LEU A 30 -18.69 -12.60 -9.67
C LEU A 30 -19.29 -11.52 -8.77
N ASP A 31 -20.49 -11.04 -9.06
CA ASP A 31 -21.22 -10.12 -8.20
C ASP A 31 -22.75 -10.32 -8.27
N MET A 32 -23.42 -10.07 -7.15
CA MET A 32 -24.88 -10.15 -7.06
C MET A 32 -25.58 -8.85 -7.48
N ASP A 33 -24.86 -7.71 -7.55
CA ASP A 33 -25.42 -6.44 -8.01
C ASP A 33 -25.30 -6.31 -9.52
N SER A 34 -26.44 -6.23 -10.18
CA SER A 34 -26.52 -6.13 -11.64
C SER A 34 -25.87 -4.85 -12.22
N ARG A 35 -25.76 -3.77 -11.43
CA ARG A 35 -25.09 -2.53 -11.86
C ARG A 35 -23.57 -2.73 -11.88
N SER A 36 -23.02 -3.30 -10.81
CA SER A 36 -21.61 -3.65 -10.71
C SER A 36 -21.19 -4.60 -11.83
N VAL A 37 -21.98 -5.64 -12.10
CA VAL A 37 -21.78 -6.57 -13.22
C VAL A 37 -21.76 -5.83 -14.57
N LYS A 38 -22.72 -4.94 -14.80
CA LYS A 38 -22.80 -4.18 -16.06
C LYS A 38 -21.58 -3.26 -16.24
N ASN A 39 -21.14 -2.61 -15.19
CA ASN A 39 -19.95 -1.75 -15.25
C ASN A 39 -18.69 -2.57 -15.55
N ALA A 40 -18.55 -3.74 -14.93
CA ALA A 40 -17.41 -4.63 -15.13
C ALA A 40 -17.38 -5.26 -16.53
N GLN A 41 -18.52 -5.42 -17.22
CA GLN A 41 -18.60 -5.92 -18.60
C GLN A 41 -17.92 -5.01 -19.64
N ALA A 42 -17.59 -3.77 -19.29
CA ALA A 42 -16.81 -2.90 -20.16
C ALA A 42 -15.33 -3.34 -20.32
N PHE A 43 -14.87 -4.24 -19.46
CA PHE A 43 -13.51 -4.77 -19.48
C PHE A 43 -13.48 -6.15 -20.14
N ASP A 44 -12.33 -6.51 -20.71
CA ASP A 44 -12.12 -7.80 -21.39
C ASP A 44 -11.90 -8.94 -20.39
N MET A 45 -12.99 -9.31 -19.67
CA MET A 45 -12.98 -10.38 -18.67
C MET A 45 -14.34 -11.09 -18.59
N LEU A 46 -14.35 -12.30 -18.04
CA LEU A 46 -15.60 -13.01 -17.74
C LEU A 46 -16.23 -12.43 -16.47
N VAL A 47 -17.44 -11.88 -16.61
CA VAL A 47 -18.21 -11.33 -15.50
C VAL A 47 -19.52 -12.10 -15.35
N LEU A 48 -19.77 -12.66 -14.18
CA LEU A 48 -20.93 -13.45 -13.84
C LEU A 48 -21.83 -12.70 -12.86
N HIS A 49 -23.15 -12.75 -13.09
CA HIS A 49 -24.14 -12.27 -12.15
C HIS A 49 -24.56 -13.42 -11.24
N GLY A 50 -24.23 -13.35 -9.95
CA GLY A 50 -24.55 -14.41 -8.99
C GLY A 50 -24.09 -14.08 -7.56
N ASP A 51 -24.63 -14.85 -6.62
CA ASP A 51 -24.23 -14.74 -5.21
C ASP A 51 -23.02 -15.63 -4.94
N MET A 52 -21.96 -15.08 -4.30
CA MET A 52 -20.77 -15.82 -3.91
C MET A 52 -21.03 -16.92 -2.85
N LEU A 53 -22.21 -16.94 -2.23
CA LEU A 53 -22.65 -18.02 -1.33
C LEU A 53 -23.55 -19.04 -2.06
N ASP A 54 -23.81 -18.88 -3.35
CA ASP A 54 -24.49 -19.88 -4.17
C ASP A 54 -23.48 -20.84 -4.79
N ARG A 55 -23.64 -22.14 -4.50
CA ARG A 55 -22.81 -23.22 -5.03
C ARG A 55 -22.75 -23.22 -6.56
N GLN A 56 -23.90 -23.01 -7.21
CA GLN A 56 -23.97 -23.07 -8.66
C GLN A 56 -23.22 -21.89 -9.31
N ALA A 57 -23.35 -20.69 -8.74
CA ALA A 57 -22.63 -19.51 -9.20
C ALA A 57 -21.11 -19.69 -9.09
N LEU A 58 -20.61 -20.26 -7.97
CA LEU A 58 -19.17 -20.55 -7.81
C LEU A 58 -18.69 -21.65 -8.78
N ILE A 59 -19.48 -22.66 -9.04
CA ILE A 59 -19.15 -23.71 -10.04
C ILE A 59 -19.07 -23.10 -11.45
N GLU A 60 -20.01 -22.25 -11.81
CA GLU A 60 -20.01 -21.54 -13.10
C GLU A 60 -18.81 -20.58 -13.22
N ALA A 61 -18.37 -19.98 -12.11
CA ALA A 61 -17.14 -19.20 -12.03
C ALA A 61 -15.86 -20.04 -12.16
N GLY A 62 -15.98 -21.37 -12.15
CA GLY A 62 -14.85 -22.28 -12.33
C GLY A 62 -14.06 -22.56 -11.05
N ILE A 63 -14.67 -22.42 -9.86
CA ILE A 63 -14.00 -22.59 -8.56
C ILE A 63 -13.32 -23.96 -8.42
N GLU A 64 -13.84 -25.00 -9.07
CA GLU A 64 -13.33 -26.35 -9.04
C GLU A 64 -11.89 -26.49 -9.59
N ARG A 65 -11.45 -25.54 -10.42
CA ARG A 65 -10.13 -25.50 -11.06
C ARG A 65 -9.39 -24.18 -10.81
N ALA A 66 -9.94 -23.34 -9.92
CA ALA A 66 -9.32 -22.06 -9.60
C ALA A 66 -8.03 -22.27 -8.78
N ASP A 67 -7.02 -21.45 -9.05
CA ASP A 67 -5.79 -21.37 -8.27
C ASP A 67 -5.95 -20.42 -7.07
N VAL A 68 -6.77 -19.38 -7.24
CA VAL A 68 -7.02 -18.36 -6.21
C VAL A 68 -8.50 -17.99 -6.20
N PHE A 69 -9.07 -17.88 -5.01
CA PHE A 69 -10.38 -17.29 -4.75
C PHE A 69 -10.23 -16.08 -3.86
N ILE A 70 -10.83 -14.96 -4.25
CA ILE A 70 -10.73 -13.69 -3.51
C ILE A 70 -12.13 -13.16 -3.23
N ALA A 71 -12.47 -12.99 -1.95
CA ALA A 71 -13.70 -12.35 -1.51
C ALA A 71 -13.42 -10.90 -1.09
N ALA A 72 -13.83 -9.92 -1.94
CA ALA A 72 -13.48 -8.51 -1.80
C ALA A 72 -14.71 -7.59 -1.67
N THR A 73 -15.82 -8.08 -1.10
CA THR A 73 -17.02 -7.28 -0.88
C THR A 73 -16.88 -6.39 0.36
N ASP A 74 -17.91 -5.61 0.65
CA ASP A 74 -18.01 -4.76 1.85
C ASP A 74 -18.58 -5.50 3.08
N LYS A 75 -18.82 -6.81 2.99
CA LYS A 75 -19.43 -7.65 4.02
C LYS A 75 -18.45 -8.72 4.50
N ASP A 76 -17.82 -8.48 5.64
CA ASP A 76 -16.76 -9.33 6.20
C ASP A 76 -17.25 -10.76 6.47
N ASP A 77 -18.45 -10.92 7.06
CA ASP A 77 -19.08 -12.21 7.33
C ASP A 77 -19.29 -13.02 6.06
N ARG A 78 -19.75 -12.38 4.99
CA ARG A 78 -19.96 -13.02 3.68
C ARG A 78 -18.63 -13.38 3.01
N ASN A 79 -17.63 -12.51 3.12
CA ASN A 79 -16.30 -12.76 2.58
C ASN A 79 -15.67 -14.02 3.21
N VAL A 80 -15.77 -14.13 4.53
CA VAL A 80 -15.27 -15.31 5.27
C VAL A 80 -16.02 -16.58 4.87
N LEU A 81 -17.36 -16.54 4.87
CA LEU A 81 -18.18 -17.72 4.51
C LEU A 81 -17.94 -18.18 3.07
N ALA A 82 -17.73 -17.23 2.14
CA ALA A 82 -17.46 -17.55 0.75
C ALA A 82 -16.12 -18.30 0.57
N CYS A 83 -15.10 -17.94 1.33
CA CYS A 83 -13.82 -18.66 1.33
C CYS A 83 -14.00 -20.13 1.75
N GLY A 84 -14.74 -20.39 2.82
CA GLY A 84 -15.04 -21.76 3.25
C GLY A 84 -15.82 -22.56 2.22
N LEU A 85 -16.83 -21.94 1.60
CA LEU A 85 -17.61 -22.59 0.54
C LEU A 85 -16.75 -22.87 -0.70
N ALA A 86 -15.88 -21.93 -1.10
CA ALA A 86 -14.97 -22.09 -2.23
C ALA A 86 -14.01 -23.28 -2.03
N LYS A 87 -13.37 -23.39 -0.86
CA LYS A 87 -12.51 -24.53 -0.51
C LYS A 87 -13.27 -25.84 -0.57
N HIS A 88 -14.44 -25.89 0.06
CA HIS A 88 -15.27 -27.09 0.09
C HIS A 88 -15.67 -27.56 -1.32
N LEU A 89 -16.00 -26.63 -2.24
CA LEU A 89 -16.36 -26.98 -3.62
C LEU A 89 -15.15 -27.45 -4.42
N HIS A 90 -14.00 -26.83 -4.21
CA HIS A 90 -12.75 -27.20 -4.88
C HIS A 90 -12.35 -28.66 -4.53
N GLU A 91 -12.40 -29.04 -3.23
CA GLU A 91 -12.08 -30.40 -2.76
C GLU A 91 -13.03 -31.46 -3.30
N HIS A 92 -14.33 -31.18 -3.37
CA HIS A 92 -15.35 -32.19 -3.72
C HIS A 92 -15.25 -32.72 -5.16
N ARG A 93 -14.47 -32.05 -6.01
CA ARG A 93 -14.29 -32.44 -7.42
C ARG A 93 -12.88 -32.91 -7.76
N GLY A 94 -12.07 -33.22 -6.77
CA GLY A 94 -10.75 -33.84 -6.92
C GLY A 94 -9.57 -32.91 -6.91
N GLY A 95 -9.77 -31.62 -6.62
CA GLY A 95 -8.68 -30.69 -6.23
C GLY A 95 -8.16 -31.04 -4.83
N GLN A 96 -6.87 -30.81 -4.58
CA GLN A 96 -6.37 -30.86 -3.23
C GLN A 96 -6.67 -29.53 -2.53
N ARG A 97 -6.99 -29.57 -1.24
CA ARG A 97 -7.35 -28.39 -0.43
C ARG A 97 -6.29 -27.30 -0.48
N GLU A 98 -5.04 -27.71 -0.56
CA GLU A 98 -3.88 -26.83 -0.60
C GLU A 98 -3.66 -26.15 -1.97
N ASP A 99 -4.32 -26.61 -3.01
CA ASP A 99 -4.18 -26.07 -4.37
C ASP A 99 -4.91 -24.73 -4.55
N LEU A 100 -6.05 -24.52 -3.85
CA LEU A 100 -6.78 -23.27 -3.87
C LEU A 100 -6.31 -22.33 -2.76
N LEU A 101 -5.79 -21.15 -3.11
CA LEU A 101 -5.54 -20.07 -2.17
C LEU A 101 -6.81 -19.23 -1.97
N THR A 102 -7.28 -19.11 -0.73
CA THR A 102 -8.41 -18.25 -0.37
C THR A 102 -7.95 -16.99 0.32
N ILE A 103 -8.41 -15.84 -0.18
CA ILE A 103 -8.09 -14.52 0.35
C ILE A 103 -9.39 -13.78 0.60
N CYS A 104 -9.52 -13.11 1.75
CA CYS A 104 -10.66 -12.23 1.99
C CYS A 104 -10.23 -10.85 2.50
N ARG A 105 -11.05 -9.87 2.16
CA ARG A 105 -10.97 -8.53 2.72
C ARG A 105 -11.80 -8.49 4.00
N ILE A 106 -11.21 -7.98 5.08
CA ILE A 106 -11.83 -7.83 6.39
C ILE A 106 -11.51 -6.44 6.93
N ARG A 107 -12.48 -5.80 7.58
CA ARG A 107 -12.36 -4.51 8.24
C ARG A 107 -12.63 -4.57 9.74
N ASP A 108 -13.28 -5.63 10.17
CA ASP A 108 -13.61 -5.87 11.59
C ASP A 108 -12.36 -6.38 12.32
N GLU A 109 -11.89 -5.59 13.30
CA GLU A 109 -10.69 -5.91 14.09
C GLU A 109 -10.85 -7.25 14.84
N THR A 110 -12.05 -7.59 15.30
CA THR A 110 -12.28 -8.84 16.03
C THR A 110 -12.04 -10.06 15.16
N ILE A 111 -12.45 -9.98 13.87
CA ILE A 111 -12.22 -11.05 12.91
C ILE A 111 -10.74 -11.11 12.50
N LEU A 112 -10.07 -9.96 12.40
CA LEU A 112 -8.64 -9.89 12.10
C LEU A 112 -7.77 -10.46 13.23
N ASP A 113 -8.14 -10.25 14.48
CA ASP A 113 -7.47 -10.86 15.63
C ASP A 113 -7.54 -12.40 15.58
N GLU A 114 -8.65 -12.97 15.12
CA GLU A 114 -8.77 -14.41 14.86
C GLU A 114 -7.77 -14.89 13.78
N GLN A 115 -7.53 -14.09 12.75
CA GLN A 115 -6.51 -14.40 11.73
C GLN A 115 -5.10 -14.43 12.33
N ALA A 116 -4.75 -13.47 13.17
CA ALA A 116 -3.43 -13.39 13.82
C ALA A 116 -3.14 -14.63 14.68
N HIS A 117 -4.18 -15.20 15.28
CA HIS A 117 -4.10 -16.42 16.08
C HIS A 117 -4.27 -17.71 15.27
N GLY A 118 -4.38 -17.63 13.92
CA GLY A 118 -4.58 -18.77 13.04
C GLY A 118 -6.01 -19.32 13.03
N GLY A 119 -6.95 -18.68 13.72
CA GLY A 119 -8.33 -19.12 13.85
C GLY A 119 -9.08 -19.18 12.53
N LEU A 120 -9.04 -18.11 11.73
CA LEU A 120 -9.74 -18.07 10.44
C LEU A 120 -9.34 -19.18 9.48
N GLY A 121 -8.07 -19.57 9.45
CA GLY A 121 -7.60 -20.72 8.69
C GLY A 121 -8.18 -22.03 9.21
N ALA A 122 -8.32 -22.16 10.52
CA ALA A 122 -8.75 -23.41 11.16
C ALA A 122 -10.26 -23.70 11.00
N TRP A 123 -11.13 -22.68 11.09
CA TRP A 123 -12.58 -22.91 11.06
C TRP A 123 -13.30 -22.33 9.82
N ALA A 124 -12.71 -21.32 9.16
CA ALA A 124 -13.34 -20.64 8.02
C ALA A 124 -12.61 -20.88 6.70
N GLU A 125 -11.50 -21.63 6.70
CA GLU A 125 -10.74 -21.94 5.49
C GLU A 125 -10.20 -20.70 4.76
N VAL A 126 -9.94 -19.61 5.51
CA VAL A 126 -9.33 -18.40 5.00
C VAL A 126 -7.82 -18.51 5.13
N ASP A 127 -7.11 -18.68 4.02
CA ASP A 127 -5.64 -18.76 4.05
C ASP A 127 -5.01 -17.41 4.38
N ARG A 128 -5.60 -16.31 3.89
CA ARG A 128 -5.14 -14.95 4.11
C ARG A 128 -6.31 -13.97 4.24
N ALA A 129 -6.19 -13.04 5.18
CA ALA A 129 -7.04 -11.86 5.25
C ALA A 129 -6.20 -10.62 5.02
N ILE A 130 -6.78 -9.59 4.40
CA ILE A 130 -6.20 -8.26 4.28
C ILE A 130 -7.02 -7.24 5.05
N ASP A 131 -6.33 -6.26 5.61
CA ASP A 131 -6.90 -5.09 6.24
C ASP A 131 -6.37 -3.81 5.59
N PRO A 132 -7.08 -3.26 4.60
CA PRO A 132 -6.63 -2.06 3.89
C PRO A 132 -6.51 -0.83 4.77
N ILE A 133 -7.17 -0.81 5.94
CA ILE A 133 -7.17 0.35 6.82
C ILE A 133 -5.79 0.54 7.43
N ASP A 134 -5.15 -0.51 7.95
CA ASP A 134 -3.80 -0.41 8.52
C ASP A 134 -2.77 0.01 7.48
N GLY A 135 -2.83 -0.57 6.28
CA GLY A 135 -1.98 -0.17 5.18
C GLY A 135 -2.18 1.30 4.78
N ALA A 136 -3.44 1.77 4.76
CA ALA A 136 -3.74 3.17 4.45
C ALA A 136 -3.25 4.12 5.56
N ILE A 137 -3.43 3.78 6.83
CA ILE A 137 -2.96 4.57 7.98
C ILE A 137 -1.44 4.68 7.96
N SER A 138 -0.74 3.57 7.74
CA SER A 138 0.73 3.55 7.65
C SER A 138 1.26 4.44 6.53
N ARG A 139 0.65 4.37 5.33
CA ARG A 139 0.99 5.26 4.20
C ARG A 139 0.69 6.71 4.51
N LEU A 140 -0.46 7.00 5.12
CA LEU A 140 -0.86 8.37 5.49
C LEU A 140 0.09 8.98 6.51
N SER A 141 0.38 8.27 7.61
CA SER A 141 1.26 8.73 8.67
C SER A 141 2.67 9.01 8.15
N SER A 142 3.23 8.08 7.37
CA SER A 142 4.55 8.25 6.74
C SER A 142 4.57 9.44 5.77
N GLY A 143 3.51 9.60 4.96
CA GLY A 143 3.41 10.70 3.99
C GLY A 143 3.21 12.08 4.63
N ILE A 144 2.46 12.17 5.73
CA ILE A 144 2.29 13.42 6.49
C ILE A 144 3.62 13.88 7.09
N ARG A 145 4.43 12.96 7.61
CA ARG A 145 5.76 13.25 8.18
C ARG A 145 6.74 13.76 7.13
N ALA A 146 6.51 13.38 5.87
CA ALA A 146 7.37 13.71 4.74
C ALA A 146 6.55 14.30 3.58
N SER A 147 5.91 15.44 3.81
CA SER A 147 4.97 16.09 2.90
C SER A 147 5.57 16.52 1.54
N SER A 148 6.89 16.47 1.38
CA SER A 148 7.57 16.67 0.08
C SER A 148 7.50 15.44 -0.84
N PHE A 149 7.13 14.28 -0.31
CA PHE A 149 6.96 13.08 -1.11
C PHE A 149 5.56 13.03 -1.75
N ALA A 150 5.53 12.65 -3.03
CA ALA A 150 4.27 12.43 -3.73
C ALA A 150 3.59 11.13 -3.29
N GLU A 151 4.39 10.14 -2.93
CA GLU A 151 3.92 8.84 -2.41
C GLU A 151 4.97 8.24 -1.47
N VAL A 152 4.51 7.56 -0.41
CA VAL A 152 5.33 6.75 0.49
C VAL A 152 4.70 5.36 0.57
N ILE A 153 5.43 4.35 0.13
CA ILE A 153 4.99 2.96 0.16
C ILE A 153 5.87 2.22 1.18
N PRO A 154 5.33 1.87 2.34
CA PRO A 154 6.07 1.05 3.30
C PRO A 154 6.18 -0.39 2.79
N PHE A 155 7.35 -0.97 2.96
CA PHE A 155 7.61 -2.40 2.88
C PHE A 155 7.89 -2.92 4.29
N ASP A 156 7.77 -4.21 4.50
CA ASP A 156 8.09 -4.81 5.79
C ASP A 156 9.48 -4.38 6.29
N HIS A 157 9.63 -4.26 7.63
CA HIS A 157 10.91 -4.05 8.30
C HIS A 157 11.63 -2.72 7.99
N GLU A 158 10.90 -1.60 8.12
CA GLU A 158 11.43 -0.23 7.96
C GLU A 158 12.01 0.09 6.57
N ALA A 159 11.68 -0.67 5.55
CA ALA A 159 11.99 -0.36 4.17
C ALA A 159 10.87 0.50 3.56
N TYR A 160 11.24 1.51 2.80
CA TYR A 160 10.30 2.45 2.17
C TYR A 160 10.66 2.69 0.72
N LEU A 161 9.63 2.78 -0.09
CA LEU A 161 9.72 3.32 -1.43
C LEU A 161 9.07 4.70 -1.42
N VAL A 162 9.80 5.72 -1.80
CA VAL A 162 9.31 7.09 -1.81
C VAL A 162 9.35 7.67 -3.21
N GLU A 163 8.30 8.39 -3.59
CA GLU A 163 8.23 9.12 -4.85
C GLU A 163 8.32 10.63 -4.59
N LEU A 164 9.18 11.31 -5.32
CA LEU A 164 9.34 12.75 -5.25
C LEU A 164 9.74 13.33 -6.62
N GLU A 165 9.62 14.64 -6.74
CA GLU A 165 10.03 15.40 -7.92
C GLU A 165 11.41 16.02 -7.68
N ILE A 166 12.27 16.01 -8.69
CA ILE A 166 13.56 16.69 -8.64
C ILE A 166 13.33 18.18 -8.89
N THR A 167 13.77 19.03 -7.97
CA THR A 167 13.68 20.47 -8.12
C THR A 167 14.97 21.08 -8.73
N GLU A 168 14.95 22.37 -9.04
CA GLU A 168 16.13 23.10 -9.49
C GLU A 168 17.21 23.21 -8.41
N ASP A 169 16.81 23.11 -7.14
CA ASP A 169 17.70 23.18 -5.96
C ASP A 169 18.29 21.80 -5.58
N CYS A 170 18.15 20.81 -6.44
CA CYS A 170 18.72 19.47 -6.26
C CYS A 170 20.24 19.55 -6.03
N ARG A 171 20.71 18.87 -4.97
CA ARG A 171 22.14 18.88 -4.60
C ARG A 171 23.00 17.91 -5.42
N LEU A 172 22.37 16.95 -6.10
CA LEU A 172 23.08 16.06 -7.00
C LEU A 172 23.39 16.80 -8.32
N PRO A 173 24.53 16.50 -8.97
CA PRO A 173 24.83 16.98 -10.32
C PRO A 173 23.69 16.58 -11.27
N LEU A 174 23.11 17.58 -11.92
CA LEU A 174 22.08 17.40 -12.94
C LEU A 174 22.71 17.38 -14.33
N ASP A 175 22.00 16.79 -15.30
CA ASP A 175 22.47 16.62 -16.68
C ASP A 175 23.77 15.80 -16.83
N VAL A 176 24.11 14.99 -15.81
CA VAL A 176 25.25 14.07 -15.78
C VAL A 176 24.74 12.63 -15.73
N PRO A 177 25.37 11.65 -16.39
CA PRO A 177 25.03 10.24 -16.26
C PRO A 177 25.13 9.76 -14.80
N LEU A 178 24.15 8.99 -14.33
CA LEU A 178 24.12 8.49 -12.94
C LEU A 178 25.41 7.75 -12.55
N ALA A 179 26.09 7.09 -13.49
CA ALA A 179 27.36 6.42 -13.23
C ALA A 179 28.48 7.40 -12.79
N ASP A 180 28.38 8.67 -13.18
CA ASP A 180 29.39 9.70 -12.90
C ASP A 180 28.96 10.62 -11.73
N VAL A 181 27.66 10.61 -11.35
CA VAL A 181 27.12 11.50 -10.32
C VAL A 181 27.80 11.30 -8.96
N GLU A 182 28.03 10.07 -8.53
CA GLU A 182 28.68 9.77 -7.24
C GLU A 182 30.09 10.35 -7.17
N LEU A 183 30.82 10.27 -8.29
CA LEU A 183 32.19 10.81 -8.40
C LEU A 183 32.17 12.34 -8.35
N GLU A 184 31.21 12.98 -9.00
CA GLU A 184 31.09 14.45 -9.04
C GLU A 184 30.52 15.02 -7.75
N ALA A 185 29.53 14.34 -7.15
CA ALA A 185 28.91 14.77 -5.90
C ALA A 185 29.82 14.57 -4.67
N GLY A 186 30.75 13.61 -4.73
CA GLY A 186 31.55 13.20 -3.58
C GLY A 186 30.73 12.57 -2.45
N ALA A 187 29.50 12.12 -2.74
CA ALA A 187 28.58 11.51 -1.80
C ALA A 187 27.81 10.37 -2.50
N PRO A 188 27.35 9.34 -1.76
CA PRO A 188 26.61 8.25 -2.35
C PRO A 188 25.28 8.74 -2.94
N VAL A 189 24.93 8.21 -4.11
CA VAL A 189 23.65 8.50 -4.77
C VAL A 189 22.57 7.61 -4.14
N PRO A 190 21.42 8.16 -3.74
CA PRO A 190 20.29 7.36 -3.30
C PRO A 190 19.89 6.30 -4.34
N LEU A 191 19.40 5.15 -3.89
CA LEU A 191 19.07 4.04 -4.78
C LEU A 191 17.78 4.35 -5.57
N LEU A 192 17.98 4.84 -6.79
CA LEU A 192 16.89 5.15 -7.73
C LEU A 192 16.36 3.87 -8.37
N ILE A 193 15.08 3.61 -8.26
CA ILE A 193 14.40 2.42 -8.79
C ILE A 193 13.43 2.73 -9.92
N GLY A 194 12.99 3.98 -10.03
CA GLY A 194 12.07 4.44 -11.07
C GLY A 194 12.31 5.88 -11.45
N LEU A 195 12.06 6.22 -12.70
CA LEU A 195 12.09 7.59 -13.22
C LEU A 195 10.96 7.80 -14.22
N LYS A 196 10.26 8.92 -14.06
CA LYS A 196 9.22 9.40 -14.97
C LYS A 196 9.52 10.84 -15.37
N ARG A 197 9.75 11.05 -16.65
CA ARG A 197 9.85 12.39 -17.24
C ARG A 197 8.57 12.73 -17.99
N LYS A 198 8.14 13.99 -17.92
CA LYS A 198 6.95 14.47 -18.63
C LYS A 198 7.05 14.15 -20.13
N GLY A 199 6.00 13.51 -20.65
CA GLY A 199 5.94 13.13 -22.08
C GLY A 199 6.71 11.86 -22.47
N THR A 200 7.34 11.16 -21.52
CA THR A 200 8.07 9.90 -21.80
C THR A 200 7.47 8.72 -21.03
N ARG A 201 7.83 7.49 -21.45
CA ARG A 201 7.56 6.29 -20.64
C ARG A 201 8.43 6.31 -19.39
N SER A 202 7.88 5.78 -18.28
CA SER A 202 8.67 5.51 -17.08
C SER A 202 9.70 4.42 -17.36
N LEU A 203 10.82 4.50 -16.67
CA LEU A 203 11.92 3.53 -16.83
C LEU A 203 12.58 3.21 -15.49
N VAL A 204 13.26 2.08 -15.41
CA VAL A 204 14.21 1.77 -14.34
C VAL A 204 15.52 2.48 -14.69
N PRO A 205 16.05 3.38 -13.83
CA PRO A 205 17.26 4.13 -14.13
C PRO A 205 18.48 3.21 -14.31
N SER A 206 19.33 3.51 -15.28
CA SER A 206 20.61 2.86 -15.52
C SER A 206 21.76 3.84 -15.31
N GLY A 207 23.01 3.37 -15.37
CA GLY A 207 24.19 4.23 -15.25
C GLY A 207 24.24 5.36 -16.29
N SER A 208 23.63 5.18 -17.47
CA SER A 208 23.53 6.20 -18.52
C SER A 208 22.34 7.17 -18.35
N THR A 209 21.48 6.95 -17.38
CA THR A 209 20.33 7.84 -17.11
C THR A 209 20.81 9.17 -16.57
N VAL A 210 20.20 10.25 -17.04
CA VAL A 210 20.52 11.62 -16.65
C VAL A 210 19.31 12.21 -15.92
N LEU A 211 19.52 12.80 -14.75
CA LEU A 211 18.49 13.46 -13.94
C LEU A 211 18.30 14.91 -14.39
N ARG A 212 17.04 15.40 -14.33
CA ARG A 212 16.68 16.77 -14.66
C ARG A 212 15.61 17.30 -13.71
N PRO A 213 15.56 18.63 -13.51
CA PRO A 213 14.45 19.23 -12.79
C PRO A 213 13.09 18.87 -13.42
N GLY A 214 12.09 18.59 -12.59
CA GLY A 214 10.78 18.15 -13.02
C GLY A 214 10.67 16.64 -13.33
N ASP A 215 11.76 15.88 -13.21
CA ASP A 215 11.69 14.42 -13.24
C ASP A 215 11.06 13.92 -11.94
N ARG A 216 10.11 13.00 -12.04
CA ARG A 216 9.62 12.23 -10.89
C ARG A 216 10.46 10.97 -10.75
N ILE A 217 10.92 10.73 -9.54
CA ILE A 217 11.78 9.59 -9.22
C ILE A 217 11.17 8.77 -8.10
N ALA A 218 11.43 7.47 -8.13
CA ALA A 218 11.18 6.56 -7.04
C ALA A 218 12.51 6.13 -6.43
N VAL A 219 12.63 6.27 -5.13
CA VAL A 219 13.83 5.98 -4.34
C VAL A 219 13.53 4.91 -3.33
N ALA A 220 14.38 3.89 -3.23
CA ALA A 220 14.36 2.93 -2.15
C ALA A 220 15.21 3.44 -0.99
N THR A 221 14.71 3.32 0.24
CA THR A 221 15.41 3.76 1.46
C THR A 221 14.99 2.95 2.67
N THR A 222 15.84 2.88 3.69
CA THR A 222 15.57 2.20 4.96
C THR A 222 15.59 3.20 6.12
N GLY A 223 14.62 3.03 7.04
CA GLY A 223 14.42 3.90 8.19
C GLY A 223 13.80 5.27 7.85
N LEU A 224 12.87 5.73 8.69
CA LEU A 224 12.24 7.05 8.54
C LEU A 224 13.25 8.21 8.66
N GLY A 225 14.36 8.02 9.39
CA GLY A 225 15.39 9.03 9.55
C GLY A 225 16.11 9.44 8.25
N SER A 226 16.04 8.59 7.20
CA SER A 226 16.62 8.91 5.88
C SER A 226 15.76 9.85 5.04
N PHE A 227 14.51 10.10 5.44
CA PHE A 227 13.58 10.93 4.66
C PHE A 227 14.05 12.39 4.54
N ASP A 228 14.55 12.96 5.62
CA ASP A 228 15.06 14.34 5.63
C ASP A 228 16.26 14.49 4.68
N ASP A 229 17.16 13.52 4.68
CA ASP A 229 18.33 13.52 3.79
C ASP A 229 17.90 13.41 2.32
N LEU A 230 16.90 12.58 2.01
CA LEU A 230 16.36 12.45 0.65
C LEU A 230 15.68 13.74 0.19
N VAL A 231 14.83 14.32 1.04
CA VAL A 231 14.13 15.59 0.76
C VAL A 231 15.15 16.69 0.44
N HIS A 232 16.19 16.83 1.27
CA HIS A 232 17.28 17.79 1.03
C HIS A 232 18.09 17.48 -0.22
N THR A 233 18.40 16.22 -0.48
CA THR A 233 19.21 15.80 -1.63
C THR A 233 18.55 16.20 -2.95
N PHE A 234 17.22 16.08 -3.04
CA PHE A 234 16.46 16.39 -4.25
C PHE A 234 15.91 17.81 -4.30
N GLY A 235 16.34 18.69 -3.36
CA GLY A 235 16.09 20.13 -3.40
C GLY A 235 14.78 20.60 -2.78
N HIS A 236 14.23 19.81 -1.85
CA HIS A 236 13.05 20.21 -1.10
C HIS A 236 13.40 20.70 0.30
N ASP A 237 12.57 21.59 0.85
CA ASP A 237 12.70 22.07 2.22
C ASP A 237 12.23 21.01 3.22
N VAL A 238 13.04 20.76 4.24
CA VAL A 238 12.64 19.93 5.38
C VAL A 238 11.89 20.78 6.38
N ARG A 239 10.65 20.39 6.67
CA ARG A 239 9.94 20.92 7.83
C ARG A 239 10.15 19.98 9.00
N ALA A 240 10.72 20.49 10.09
CA ALA A 240 10.87 19.69 11.31
C ALA A 240 9.50 19.20 11.80
N PHE A 241 9.31 17.89 11.86
CA PHE A 241 8.10 17.28 12.40
C PHE A 241 8.24 17.15 13.92
N PRO A 242 7.22 17.56 14.73
CA PRO A 242 7.31 17.46 16.18
C PRO A 242 7.48 16.01 16.65
N ALA A 243 8.32 15.79 17.67
CA ALA A 243 8.51 14.46 18.27
C ALA A 243 7.23 13.93 18.97
N GLN A 244 6.43 14.84 19.53
CA GLN A 244 5.12 14.56 20.11
C GLN A 244 4.09 15.49 19.45
N PRO A 245 3.58 15.14 18.28
CA PRO A 245 2.68 16.00 17.54
C PRO A 245 1.29 16.08 18.19
N LYS A 246 0.64 17.23 18.03
CA LYS A 246 -0.78 17.39 18.35
C LYS A 246 -1.57 17.08 17.10
N VAL A 247 -2.37 16.02 17.16
CA VAL A 247 -3.12 15.49 16.02
C VAL A 247 -4.61 15.65 16.25
N VAL A 248 -5.33 16.26 15.32
CA VAL A 248 -6.78 16.23 15.32
C VAL A 248 -7.29 15.26 14.25
N VAL A 249 -8.15 14.36 14.66
CA VAL A 249 -8.86 13.40 13.81
C VAL A 249 -10.30 13.85 13.69
N VAL A 250 -10.75 14.13 12.47
CA VAL A 250 -12.13 14.58 12.20
C VAL A 250 -12.95 13.37 11.79
N GLY A 251 -13.81 12.92 12.70
CA GLY A 251 -14.63 11.71 12.60
C GLY A 251 -14.20 10.62 13.58
N GLY A 252 -15.17 10.09 14.33
CA GLY A 252 -15.00 9.03 15.35
C GLY A 252 -15.45 7.65 14.87
N SER A 253 -15.51 7.42 13.55
CA SER A 253 -15.79 6.12 12.93
C SER A 253 -14.69 5.09 13.25
N THR A 254 -14.87 3.83 12.87
CA THR A 254 -13.81 2.80 12.98
C THR A 254 -12.48 3.26 12.39
N LEU A 255 -12.52 3.93 11.23
CA LEU A 255 -11.31 4.50 10.60
C LEU A 255 -10.67 5.56 11.51
N GLY A 256 -11.47 6.51 12.01
CA GLY A 256 -10.99 7.58 12.90
C GLY A 256 -10.39 7.05 14.19
N LEU A 257 -11.02 6.04 14.80
CA LEU A 257 -10.50 5.39 16.02
C LEU A 257 -9.17 4.69 15.78
N ARG A 258 -9.00 4.02 14.64
CA ARG A 258 -7.74 3.35 14.29
C ARG A 258 -6.63 4.33 13.96
N ILE A 259 -6.95 5.44 13.27
CA ILE A 259 -6.00 6.54 13.07
C ILE A 259 -5.57 7.12 14.42
N ALA A 260 -6.52 7.39 15.31
CA ALA A 260 -6.23 7.91 16.65
C ALA A 260 -5.34 6.94 17.45
N ALA A 261 -5.67 5.64 17.45
CA ALA A 261 -4.86 4.61 18.10
C ALA A 261 -3.41 4.61 17.59
N HIS A 262 -3.22 4.62 16.27
CA HIS A 262 -1.89 4.66 15.65
C HIS A 262 -1.05 5.86 16.11
N TRP A 263 -1.63 7.07 16.14
CA TRP A 263 -0.92 8.25 16.58
C TRP A 263 -0.66 8.29 18.08
N LEU A 264 -1.58 7.75 18.90
CA LEU A 264 -1.37 7.57 20.34
C LEU A 264 -0.22 6.60 20.64
N ASP A 265 -0.16 5.49 19.91
CA ASP A 265 0.94 4.50 20.03
C ASP A 265 2.30 5.11 19.65
N GLU A 266 2.32 6.12 18.77
CA GLU A 266 3.51 6.89 18.42
C GLU A 266 3.80 8.06 19.39
N GLY A 267 3.03 8.21 20.46
CA GLY A 267 3.23 9.20 21.52
C GLY A 267 2.69 10.59 21.21
N ALA A 268 1.76 10.71 20.27
CA ALA A 268 1.08 11.96 19.96
C ALA A 268 0.00 12.33 20.99
N HIS A 269 -0.33 13.63 21.08
CA HIS A 269 -1.57 14.08 21.70
C HIS A 269 -2.69 14.07 20.65
N VAL A 270 -3.74 13.32 20.87
CA VAL A 270 -4.80 13.13 19.87
C VAL A 270 -6.12 13.72 20.35
N MET A 271 -6.75 14.50 19.47
CA MET A 271 -8.12 14.99 19.65
C MET A 271 -9.01 14.38 18.56
N ILE A 272 -10.16 13.81 18.93
CA ILE A 272 -11.18 13.38 17.98
C ILE A 272 -12.34 14.38 18.02
N VAL A 273 -12.72 14.89 16.86
CA VAL A 273 -13.93 15.72 16.69
C VAL A 273 -15.00 14.89 16.01
N GLU A 274 -16.10 14.62 16.72
CA GLU A 274 -17.19 13.76 16.24
C GLU A 274 -18.54 14.49 16.28
N GLY A 275 -19.26 14.46 15.13
CA GLY A 275 -20.54 15.16 14.96
C GLY A 275 -21.73 14.45 15.59
N ASP A 276 -21.69 13.14 15.75
CA ASP A 276 -22.75 12.36 16.38
C ASP A 276 -22.46 12.14 17.87
N LEU A 277 -23.35 12.61 18.72
CA LEU A 277 -23.20 12.54 20.18
C LEU A 277 -23.15 11.08 20.69
N GLN A 278 -23.86 10.15 20.05
CA GLN A 278 -23.87 8.76 20.50
C GLN A 278 -22.53 8.10 20.17
N THR A 279 -22.00 8.35 18.98
CA THR A 279 -20.67 7.91 18.56
C THR A 279 -19.59 8.51 19.44
N ALA A 280 -19.61 9.83 19.70
CA ALA A 280 -18.65 10.49 20.59
C ALA A 280 -18.65 9.87 22.01
N ASN A 281 -19.82 9.59 22.56
CA ASN A 281 -19.93 8.93 23.87
C ASN A 281 -19.46 7.46 23.84
N ALA A 282 -19.69 6.74 22.74
CA ALA A 282 -19.26 5.34 22.60
C ALA A 282 -17.72 5.18 22.60
N ILE A 283 -16.98 6.21 22.16
CA ILE A 283 -15.51 6.22 22.16
C ILE A 283 -14.96 6.01 23.57
N SER A 284 -15.64 6.51 24.60
CA SER A 284 -15.23 6.31 26.00
C SER A 284 -15.18 4.82 26.42
N GLY A 285 -15.97 3.97 25.78
CA GLY A 285 -15.97 2.51 25.97
C GLY A 285 -15.01 1.75 25.07
N HIS A 286 -14.38 2.41 24.12
CA HIS A 286 -13.41 1.81 23.22
C HIS A 286 -12.05 1.59 23.93
N ARG A 287 -11.20 0.68 23.42
CA ARG A 287 -9.89 0.37 24.02
C ARG A 287 -9.00 1.61 24.23
N ILE A 288 -9.10 2.62 23.35
CA ILE A 288 -8.35 3.87 23.48
C ILE A 288 -9.03 4.93 24.35
N GLY A 289 -10.31 4.76 24.70
CA GLY A 289 -11.13 5.78 25.38
C GLY A 289 -10.60 6.24 26.75
N GLY A 290 -9.79 5.40 27.40
CA GLY A 290 -9.10 5.74 28.66
C GLY A 290 -7.68 6.26 28.51
N HIS A 291 -7.19 6.50 27.29
CA HIS A 291 -5.82 6.95 27.08
C HIS A 291 -5.65 8.40 27.56
N PRO A 292 -4.60 8.73 28.37
CA PRO A 292 -4.43 10.06 28.96
C PRO A 292 -4.21 11.19 27.93
N GLU A 293 -3.67 10.84 26.75
CA GLU A 293 -3.39 11.77 25.68
C GLU A 293 -4.49 11.83 24.61
N LEU A 294 -5.67 11.24 24.89
CA LEU A 294 -6.85 11.30 24.01
C LEU A 294 -7.87 12.28 24.56
N GLU A 295 -8.30 13.21 23.72
CA GLU A 295 -9.46 14.08 23.95
C GLU A 295 -10.54 13.79 22.91
N VAL A 296 -11.82 13.72 23.33
CA VAL A 296 -12.95 13.53 22.43
C VAL A 296 -13.91 14.69 22.57
N ILE A 297 -14.18 15.38 21.47
CA ILE A 297 -15.06 16.52 21.44
C ILE A 297 -16.24 16.22 20.51
N HIS A 298 -17.46 16.42 21.05
CA HIS A 298 -18.66 16.44 20.22
C HIS A 298 -18.83 17.83 19.58
N GLY A 299 -18.85 17.89 18.24
CA GLY A 299 -19.01 19.14 17.51
C GLY A 299 -19.18 18.93 16.01
N ASP A 300 -19.80 19.90 15.34
CA ASP A 300 -19.99 19.86 13.89
C ASP A 300 -18.64 20.02 13.17
N HIS A 301 -18.18 18.95 12.58
CA HIS A 301 -16.88 18.82 11.91
C HIS A 301 -16.77 19.57 10.55
N VAL A 302 -17.85 20.11 10.03
CA VAL A 302 -17.86 20.99 8.84
C VAL A 302 -18.17 22.45 9.19
N SER A 303 -18.27 22.79 10.47
CA SER A 303 -18.44 24.16 10.96
C SER A 303 -17.09 24.80 11.29
N ARG A 304 -16.77 25.89 10.62
CA ARG A 304 -15.58 26.69 10.92
C ARG A 304 -15.54 27.16 12.37
N GLU A 305 -16.69 27.60 12.90
CA GLU A 305 -16.83 28.09 14.28
C GLU A 305 -16.45 26.99 15.28
N THR A 306 -16.98 25.77 15.08
CA THR A 306 -16.61 24.61 15.90
C THR A 306 -15.12 24.33 15.83
N MET A 307 -14.52 24.36 14.64
CA MET A 307 -13.09 24.10 14.44
C MET A 307 -12.20 25.16 15.13
N GLU A 308 -12.63 26.41 15.16
CA GLU A 308 -11.96 27.48 15.92
C GLU A 308 -12.11 27.26 17.45
N GLU A 309 -13.31 26.91 17.93
CA GLU A 309 -13.58 26.67 19.35
C GLU A 309 -12.77 25.49 19.92
N VAL A 310 -12.59 24.42 19.16
CA VAL A 310 -11.76 23.27 19.57
C VAL A 310 -10.26 23.54 19.45
N GLY A 311 -9.86 24.72 19.00
CA GLY A 311 -8.45 25.13 18.90
C GLY A 311 -7.68 24.42 17.76
N MET A 312 -8.36 24.07 16.68
CA MET A 312 -7.75 23.35 15.54
C MET A 312 -6.49 24.02 15.01
N GLY A 313 -6.44 25.36 14.94
CA GLY A 313 -5.27 26.11 14.49
C GLY A 313 -3.99 25.92 15.34
N GLY A 314 -4.10 25.31 16.52
CA GLY A 314 -2.96 24.95 17.38
C GLY A 314 -2.47 23.51 17.21
N MET A 315 -3.03 22.76 16.25
CA MET A 315 -2.64 21.38 15.95
C MET A 315 -1.49 21.34 14.93
N ASP A 316 -0.65 20.31 15.05
CA ASP A 316 0.44 20.07 14.10
C ASP A 316 -0.03 19.29 12.89
N VAL A 317 -1.07 18.46 13.08
CA VAL A 317 -1.64 17.57 12.06
C VAL A 317 -3.16 17.58 12.16
N ALA A 318 -3.85 17.65 11.01
CA ALA A 318 -5.28 17.37 10.91
C ALA A 318 -5.55 16.23 9.91
N ILE A 319 -6.39 15.27 10.30
CA ILE A 319 -6.71 14.10 9.50
C ILE A 319 -8.22 13.94 9.35
N GLY A 320 -8.70 13.87 8.10
CA GLY A 320 -10.09 13.58 7.77
C GLY A 320 -10.36 12.07 7.78
N ALA A 321 -11.31 11.62 8.61
CA ALA A 321 -11.69 10.23 8.81
C ALA A 321 -13.22 10.02 8.77
N LEU A 322 -13.92 10.85 8.03
CA LEU A 322 -15.36 10.73 7.78
C LEU A 322 -15.64 9.72 6.66
N ASP A 323 -16.86 9.19 6.60
CA ASP A 323 -17.28 8.28 5.54
C ASP A 323 -17.47 8.98 4.16
N ASP A 324 -17.66 10.31 4.18
CA ASP A 324 -17.87 11.13 2.98
C ASP A 324 -16.58 11.87 2.58
N ASP A 325 -16.05 11.57 1.40
CA ASP A 325 -14.83 12.17 0.88
C ASP A 325 -14.92 13.70 0.73
N HIS A 326 -16.10 14.24 0.38
CA HIS A 326 -16.27 15.68 0.22
C HIS A 326 -16.28 16.40 1.58
N ALA A 327 -16.90 15.80 2.60
CA ALA A 327 -16.86 16.30 3.97
C ALA A 327 -15.43 16.29 4.52
N ASN A 328 -14.66 15.21 4.26
CA ASN A 328 -13.24 15.14 4.58
C ASN A 328 -12.43 16.28 3.94
N ILE A 329 -12.63 16.51 2.63
CA ILE A 329 -11.96 17.60 1.92
C ILE A 329 -12.31 18.95 2.53
N ALA A 330 -13.60 19.21 2.80
CA ALA A 330 -14.05 20.48 3.39
C ALA A 330 -13.42 20.71 4.78
N ALA A 331 -13.40 19.69 5.64
CA ALA A 331 -12.79 19.76 6.96
C ALA A 331 -11.27 20.07 6.89
N MET A 332 -10.55 19.44 5.96
CA MET A 332 -9.11 19.69 5.79
C MET A 332 -8.82 21.08 5.21
N LEU A 333 -9.66 21.59 4.32
CA LEU A 333 -9.54 22.97 3.85
C LEU A 333 -9.75 23.99 4.97
N PHE A 334 -10.71 23.74 5.89
CA PHE A 334 -10.85 24.56 7.10
C PHE A 334 -9.62 24.47 8.01
N ALA A 335 -9.08 23.26 8.22
CA ALA A 335 -7.87 23.08 9.00
C ALA A 335 -6.68 23.88 8.43
N MET A 336 -6.50 23.84 7.11
CA MET A 336 -5.48 24.64 6.41
C MET A 336 -5.68 26.13 6.58
N ASP A 337 -6.92 26.62 6.41
CA ASP A 337 -7.26 28.04 6.57
C ASP A 337 -7.06 28.53 8.01
N LEU A 338 -7.22 27.64 9.00
CA LEU A 338 -6.92 27.90 10.41
C LEU A 338 -5.43 27.76 10.76
N GLY A 339 -4.59 27.39 9.80
CA GLY A 339 -3.14 27.39 9.95
C GLY A 339 -2.52 26.05 10.36
N VAL A 340 -3.26 24.95 10.32
CA VAL A 340 -2.68 23.60 10.55
C VAL A 340 -1.65 23.30 9.46
N PRO A 341 -0.38 23.03 9.83
CA PRO A 341 0.68 22.91 8.83
C PRO A 341 0.64 21.62 8.02
N ASN A 342 0.08 20.55 8.58
CA ASN A 342 0.03 19.25 7.92
C ASN A 342 -1.41 18.72 7.92
N THR A 343 -1.93 18.41 6.74
CA THR A 343 -3.29 17.87 6.57
C THR A 343 -3.28 16.57 5.81
N GLY A 344 -4.11 15.62 6.21
CA GLY A 344 -4.16 14.30 5.60
C GLY A 344 -5.57 13.76 5.41
N LEU A 345 -5.74 12.92 4.37
CA LEU A 345 -7.01 12.29 4.04
C LEU A 345 -6.81 10.82 3.66
N ILE A 346 -7.76 9.97 4.07
CA ILE A 346 -7.99 8.67 3.44
C ILE A 346 -9.25 8.81 2.58
N LEU A 347 -9.10 8.56 1.29
CA LEU A 347 -10.13 8.71 0.28
C LEU A 347 -10.59 7.35 -0.26
N ASN A 348 -11.86 7.29 -0.63
CA ASN A 348 -12.45 6.13 -1.30
C ASN A 348 -12.46 6.29 -2.84
N ASP A 349 -12.27 7.52 -3.33
CA ASP A 349 -12.32 7.86 -4.75
C ASP A 349 -10.93 8.31 -5.24
N ASN A 350 -10.34 7.47 -6.12
CA ASN A 350 -9.01 7.72 -6.69
C ASN A 350 -8.94 9.02 -7.52
N ASP A 351 -10.04 9.41 -8.16
CA ASP A 351 -10.06 10.62 -8.98
C ASP A 351 -9.85 11.90 -8.14
N LEU A 352 -10.20 11.83 -6.85
CA LEU A 352 -10.02 12.96 -5.92
C LEU A 352 -8.57 13.13 -5.43
N VAL A 353 -7.74 12.08 -5.41
CA VAL A 353 -6.35 12.13 -4.90
C VAL A 353 -5.54 13.26 -5.55
N HIS A 354 -5.56 13.33 -6.88
CA HIS A 354 -4.83 14.39 -7.60
C HIS A 354 -5.47 15.79 -7.46
N VAL A 355 -6.76 15.84 -7.16
CA VAL A 355 -7.47 17.12 -6.96
C VAL A 355 -7.07 17.70 -5.61
N VAL A 356 -7.12 16.89 -4.55
CA VAL A 356 -6.82 17.35 -3.18
C VAL A 356 -5.36 17.77 -3.01
N GLN A 357 -4.43 17.09 -3.67
CA GLN A 357 -3.02 17.49 -3.70
C GLN A 357 -2.84 18.88 -4.32
N ARG A 358 -3.56 19.19 -5.41
CA ARG A 358 -3.54 20.54 -6.02
C ARG A 358 -4.22 21.61 -5.18
N MET A 359 -5.11 21.24 -4.27
CA MET A 359 -5.72 22.14 -3.29
C MET A 359 -4.77 22.49 -2.13
N GLY A 360 -3.61 21.82 -2.03
CA GLY A 360 -2.61 22.05 -0.98
C GLY A 360 -2.72 21.14 0.22
N ILE A 361 -3.60 20.11 0.20
CA ILE A 361 -3.65 19.08 1.24
C ILE A 361 -2.33 18.32 1.20
N SER A 362 -1.67 18.19 2.36
CA SER A 362 -0.29 17.72 2.45
C SER A 362 -0.13 16.28 1.97
N PHE A 363 -1.06 15.40 2.32
CA PHE A 363 -1.01 14.02 1.88
C PHE A 363 -2.39 13.37 1.78
N SER A 364 -2.58 12.48 0.82
CA SER A 364 -3.82 11.73 0.66
C SER A 364 -3.55 10.30 0.20
N VAL A 365 -4.35 9.36 0.70
CA VAL A 365 -4.23 7.93 0.40
C VAL A 365 -5.54 7.40 -0.17
N ASP A 366 -5.48 6.69 -1.28
CA ASP A 366 -6.61 5.91 -1.82
C ASP A 366 -6.63 4.52 -1.15
N ILE A 367 -7.61 4.29 -0.28
CA ILE A 367 -7.78 3.01 0.43
C ILE A 367 -8.12 1.86 -0.53
N THR A 368 -8.81 2.16 -1.63
CA THR A 368 -9.11 1.16 -2.67
C THR A 368 -7.84 0.64 -3.31
N ARG A 369 -6.92 1.54 -3.62
CA ARG A 369 -5.62 1.18 -4.19
C ARG A 369 -4.77 0.39 -3.21
N VAL A 370 -4.74 0.80 -1.93
CA VAL A 370 -4.05 0.03 -0.88
C VAL A 370 -4.56 -1.40 -0.84
N ALA A 371 -5.88 -1.59 -0.84
CA ALA A 371 -6.49 -2.93 -0.85
C ALA A 371 -6.08 -3.75 -2.09
N VAL A 372 -6.07 -3.13 -3.27
CA VAL A 372 -5.65 -3.79 -4.52
C VAL A 372 -4.18 -4.21 -4.46
N ASP A 373 -3.29 -3.32 -4.00
CA ASP A 373 -1.86 -3.60 -3.88
C ASP A 373 -1.59 -4.76 -2.91
N GLU A 374 -2.28 -4.80 -1.75
CA GLU A 374 -2.17 -5.88 -0.78
C GLU A 374 -2.69 -7.22 -1.33
N LEU A 375 -3.83 -7.20 -2.03
CA LEU A 375 -4.39 -8.38 -2.66
C LEU A 375 -3.46 -8.92 -3.76
N LEU A 376 -2.94 -8.05 -4.63
CA LEU A 376 -1.96 -8.42 -5.65
C LEU A 376 -0.74 -9.07 -5.01
N THR A 377 -0.23 -8.48 -3.94
CA THR A 377 0.89 -9.02 -3.16
C THR A 377 0.64 -10.47 -2.73
N LEU A 378 -0.55 -10.76 -2.20
CA LEU A 378 -0.92 -12.11 -1.75
C LEU A 378 -1.13 -13.09 -2.91
N VAL A 379 -1.75 -12.67 -4.00
CA VAL A 379 -1.91 -13.47 -5.22
C VAL A 379 -0.55 -13.90 -5.75
N HIS A 380 0.41 -12.98 -5.78
CA HIS A 380 1.75 -13.24 -6.30
C HIS A 380 2.65 -14.02 -5.35
N ARG A 381 2.31 -14.14 -4.06
CA ARG A 381 3.02 -15.06 -3.13
C ARG A 381 2.97 -16.51 -3.59
N LYS A 382 1.89 -16.96 -4.22
CA LYS A 382 1.80 -18.32 -4.82
C LYS A 382 2.69 -18.46 -6.05
N LEU A 383 3.10 -17.35 -6.68
CA LEU A 383 3.92 -17.27 -7.89
C LEU A 383 5.33 -16.76 -7.65
N ALA A 384 5.81 -16.73 -6.39
CA ALA A 384 7.10 -16.17 -5.99
C ALA A 384 7.28 -14.67 -6.37
N GLY A 385 6.41 -13.79 -5.89
CA GLY A 385 6.62 -12.37 -6.08
C GLY A 385 5.56 -11.46 -5.46
N HIS A 386 6.00 -10.38 -4.84
CA HIS A 386 5.16 -9.26 -4.47
C HIS A 386 5.25 -8.22 -5.58
N TYR A 387 4.12 -7.65 -6.00
CA TYR A 387 4.11 -6.53 -6.95
C TYR A 387 3.77 -5.24 -6.21
N ALA A 388 4.70 -4.30 -6.16
CA ALA A 388 4.40 -2.92 -5.85
C ALA A 388 4.32 -2.16 -7.18
N VAL A 389 3.17 -1.59 -7.48
CA VAL A 389 3.00 -0.71 -8.63
C VAL A 389 3.10 0.72 -8.14
N LEU A 390 4.08 1.46 -8.63
CA LEU A 390 4.24 2.88 -8.34
C LEU A 390 3.12 3.68 -9.01
N SER A 391 2.41 4.52 -8.26
CA SER A 391 1.23 5.22 -8.75
C SER A 391 1.57 6.25 -9.83
N THR A 392 2.65 6.98 -9.63
CA THR A 392 3.06 8.06 -10.53
C THR A 392 4.10 7.62 -11.55
N ILE A 393 4.73 6.44 -11.35
CA ILE A 393 5.74 5.83 -12.24
C ILE A 393 5.25 4.46 -12.77
N PRO A 394 4.17 4.44 -13.54
CA PRO A 394 3.60 3.21 -14.08
C PRO A 394 4.62 2.55 -15.01
N ASN A 395 4.82 1.34 -15.15
CA ASN A 395 5.83 0.57 -15.86
C ASN A 395 7.12 0.32 -15.07
N VAL A 396 7.11 0.57 -13.76
CA VAL A 396 8.10 0.02 -12.84
C VAL A 396 7.34 -0.82 -11.83
N VAL A 397 7.68 -2.09 -11.73
CA VAL A 397 7.01 -3.06 -10.85
C VAL A 397 8.02 -3.69 -9.90
N GLY A 398 7.61 -3.88 -8.66
CA GLY A 398 8.39 -4.56 -7.64
C GLY A 398 8.06 -6.05 -7.59
N VAL A 399 9.08 -6.89 -7.49
CA VAL A 399 8.96 -8.36 -7.42
C VAL A 399 9.82 -8.85 -6.27
N THR A 400 9.28 -9.69 -5.41
CA THR A 400 10.04 -10.31 -4.32
C THR A 400 10.43 -11.74 -4.68
N HIS A 401 11.69 -12.08 -4.55
CA HIS A 401 12.20 -13.43 -4.74
C HIS A 401 13.03 -13.89 -3.54
N GLU A 402 12.80 -15.12 -3.11
CA GLU A 402 13.64 -15.78 -2.12
C GLU A 402 14.85 -16.43 -2.80
N VAL A 403 16.03 -16.24 -2.24
CA VAL A 403 17.27 -16.86 -2.68
C VAL A 403 17.26 -18.33 -2.26
N THR A 404 17.16 -19.22 -3.22
CA THR A 404 17.25 -20.67 -2.98
C THR A 404 18.70 -21.14 -3.05
N LYS A 405 19.03 -22.25 -2.41
CA LYS A 405 20.36 -22.87 -2.46
C LYS A 405 20.83 -23.21 -3.87
N ALA A 406 19.88 -23.49 -4.76
CA ALA A 406 20.15 -23.83 -6.15
C ALA A 406 20.35 -22.58 -7.05
N ALA A 407 20.06 -21.38 -6.58
CA ALA A 407 20.24 -20.14 -7.32
C ALA A 407 21.72 -19.91 -7.62
N LYS A 408 22.05 -19.60 -8.89
CA LYS A 408 23.45 -19.40 -9.36
C LYS A 408 24.21 -18.30 -8.63
N PHE A 409 23.50 -17.36 -8.00
CA PHE A 409 24.04 -16.23 -7.27
C PHE A 409 24.03 -16.44 -5.73
N CYS A 410 23.47 -17.56 -5.24
CA CYS A 410 23.58 -17.91 -3.82
C CYS A 410 25.06 -18.16 -3.46
N GLY A 411 25.52 -17.52 -2.39
CA GLY A 411 26.93 -17.58 -1.96
C GLY A 411 27.86 -16.65 -2.74
N ARG A 412 27.35 -15.80 -3.65
CA ARG A 412 28.16 -14.83 -4.42
C ARG A 412 27.85 -13.40 -3.98
N ARG A 413 28.80 -12.51 -4.23
CA ARG A 413 28.58 -11.08 -4.02
C ARG A 413 27.61 -10.53 -5.06
N ILE A 414 26.82 -9.52 -4.70
CA ILE A 414 25.82 -8.91 -5.60
C ILE A 414 26.44 -8.50 -6.93
N ARG A 415 27.60 -7.82 -6.92
CA ARG A 415 28.32 -7.43 -8.13
C ARG A 415 28.74 -8.60 -9.03
N GLU A 416 28.86 -9.80 -8.47
CA GLU A 416 29.24 -11.02 -9.19
C GLU A 416 28.01 -11.85 -9.64
N GLY A 417 26.80 -11.46 -9.19
CA GLY A 417 25.56 -12.17 -9.46
C GLY A 417 25.07 -12.07 -10.91
N GLY A 418 25.69 -11.20 -11.72
CA GLY A 418 25.34 -11.00 -13.13
C GLY A 418 23.90 -10.48 -13.29
N PHE A 419 23.48 -9.54 -12.44
CA PHE A 419 22.19 -8.90 -12.52
C PHE A 419 22.16 -7.90 -13.68
N PRO A 420 21.14 -7.93 -14.56
CA PRO A 420 21.07 -7.04 -15.72
C PRO A 420 20.71 -5.60 -15.31
N ASP A 421 21.07 -4.64 -16.18
CA ASP A 421 20.85 -3.21 -15.95
C ASP A 421 19.36 -2.79 -15.91
N TRP A 422 18.47 -3.63 -16.45
CA TRP A 422 17.02 -3.38 -16.45
C TRP A 422 16.32 -3.82 -15.14
N MET A 423 17.07 -4.36 -14.17
CA MET A 423 16.55 -4.69 -12.84
C MET A 423 17.38 -4.02 -11.74
N ARG A 424 16.71 -3.66 -10.65
CA ARG A 424 17.32 -3.12 -9.44
C ARG A 424 16.90 -3.93 -8.24
N ILE A 425 17.85 -4.39 -7.45
CA ILE A 425 17.59 -4.92 -6.11
C ILE A 425 17.45 -3.69 -5.22
N ALA A 426 16.25 -3.46 -4.68
CA ALA A 426 15.96 -2.32 -3.81
C ALA A 426 16.28 -2.63 -2.35
N PHE A 427 15.91 -3.82 -1.88
CA PHE A 427 16.14 -4.24 -0.51
C PHE A 427 16.51 -5.70 -0.45
N ILE A 428 17.27 -6.04 0.60
CA ILE A 428 17.49 -7.41 1.03
C ILE A 428 16.83 -7.57 2.40
N GLN A 429 15.90 -8.52 2.47
CA GLN A 429 15.28 -8.92 3.72
C GLN A 429 15.94 -10.19 4.21
N ARG A 430 16.48 -10.16 5.43
CA ARG A 430 17.19 -11.28 6.05
C ARG A 430 16.67 -11.58 7.44
N SER A 431 16.50 -12.86 7.76
CA SER A 431 16.12 -13.30 9.08
C SER A 431 17.37 -13.56 9.94
N ASP A 432 17.35 -13.09 11.19
CA ASP A 432 18.38 -13.42 12.17
C ASP A 432 18.19 -14.84 12.74
N SER A 433 19.13 -15.28 13.59
CA SER A 433 19.08 -16.58 14.26
C SER A 433 17.88 -16.77 15.21
N HIS A 434 17.14 -15.71 15.52
CA HIS A 434 15.94 -15.72 16.37
C HIS A 434 14.66 -15.62 15.54
N GLY A 435 14.75 -15.67 14.19
CA GLY A 435 13.61 -15.57 13.27
C GLY A 435 13.09 -14.15 13.07
N ARG A 436 13.80 -13.12 13.54
CA ARG A 436 13.41 -11.72 13.31
C ARG A 436 13.94 -11.27 11.96
N TRP A 437 13.07 -10.71 11.14
CA TRP A 437 13.38 -10.16 9.84
C TRP A 437 13.84 -8.72 9.94
N SER A 438 14.79 -8.34 9.12
CA SER A 438 15.22 -6.95 8.92
C SER A 438 15.40 -6.67 7.45
N SER A 439 15.15 -5.44 7.03
CA SER A 439 15.43 -4.94 5.68
C SER A 439 16.65 -4.03 5.70
N HIS A 440 17.47 -4.12 4.68
CA HIS A 440 18.61 -3.22 4.49
C HIS A 440 18.89 -2.97 3.02
N ASP A 441 19.63 -1.90 2.74
CA ASP A 441 20.03 -1.51 1.39
C ASP A 441 21.09 -2.48 0.84
N PRO A 442 20.98 -2.89 -0.43
CA PRO A 442 21.94 -3.83 -1.02
C PRO A 442 23.30 -3.18 -1.21
N HIS A 443 24.36 -3.80 -0.71
CA HIS A 443 25.72 -3.36 -0.97
C HIS A 443 26.39 -4.24 -2.04
N PRO A 444 27.12 -3.70 -3.04
CA PRO A 444 27.73 -4.48 -4.12
C PRO A 444 28.62 -5.63 -3.67
N ASP A 445 29.31 -5.48 -2.54
CA ASP A 445 30.19 -6.48 -1.93
C ASP A 445 29.47 -7.47 -0.99
N GLU A 446 28.18 -7.27 -0.76
CA GLU A 446 27.39 -8.16 0.09
C GLU A 446 27.17 -9.52 -0.58
N THR A 447 27.27 -10.59 0.21
CA THR A 447 27.02 -11.95 -0.24
C THR A 447 25.57 -12.32 0.01
N LEU A 448 24.89 -12.75 -1.05
CA LEU A 448 23.53 -13.30 -0.96
C LEU A 448 23.58 -14.71 -0.39
N ILE A 449 22.75 -14.97 0.61
CA ILE A 449 22.65 -16.29 1.26
C ILE A 449 21.27 -16.92 1.04
N GLU A 450 21.19 -18.22 1.28
CA GLU A 450 19.92 -18.95 1.23
C GLU A 450 18.91 -18.32 2.19
N HIS A 451 17.63 -18.22 1.75
CA HIS A 451 16.51 -17.56 2.42
C HIS A 451 16.52 -16.03 2.45
N ASP A 452 17.53 -15.36 1.90
CA ASP A 452 17.42 -13.93 1.66
C ASP A 452 16.21 -13.65 0.75
N ARG A 453 15.41 -12.65 1.08
CA ARG A 453 14.34 -12.16 0.20
C ARG A 453 14.79 -10.88 -0.47
N LEU A 454 14.85 -10.89 -1.79
CA LEU A 454 15.25 -9.75 -2.59
C LEU A 454 13.99 -9.03 -3.10
N ILE A 455 13.87 -7.75 -2.78
CA ILE A 455 12.85 -6.88 -3.39
C ILE A 455 13.49 -6.22 -4.60
N ILE A 456 12.96 -6.55 -5.78
CA ILE A 456 13.54 -6.23 -7.07
C ILE A 456 12.56 -5.37 -7.85
N PHE A 457 13.05 -4.30 -8.47
CA PHE A 457 12.27 -3.46 -9.38
C PHE A 457 12.72 -3.64 -10.81
N THR A 458 11.75 -3.74 -11.71
CA THR A 458 11.95 -3.94 -13.13
C THR A 458 10.77 -3.39 -13.94
N SER A 459 10.85 -3.41 -15.28
CA SER A 459 9.68 -3.14 -16.12
C SER A 459 8.77 -4.38 -16.20
N PRO A 460 7.45 -4.21 -16.43
CA PRO A 460 6.50 -5.32 -16.60
C PRO A 460 6.95 -6.34 -17.65
N ASP A 461 7.60 -5.87 -18.72
CA ASP A 461 8.07 -6.69 -19.83
C ASP A 461 9.14 -7.71 -19.41
N HIS A 462 9.90 -7.42 -18.35
CA HIS A 462 11.00 -8.24 -17.84
C HIS A 462 10.65 -9.09 -16.60
N VAL A 463 9.42 -9.01 -16.08
CA VAL A 463 9.01 -9.81 -14.89
C VAL A 463 9.26 -11.31 -15.13
N ALA A 464 8.92 -11.82 -16.33
CA ALA A 464 9.15 -13.22 -16.67
C ALA A 464 10.64 -13.58 -16.73
N ASP A 465 11.50 -12.65 -17.13
CA ASP A 465 12.95 -12.86 -17.17
C ASP A 465 13.55 -12.87 -15.75
N VAL A 466 13.03 -12.02 -14.86
CA VAL A 466 13.38 -12.08 -13.42
C VAL A 466 13.01 -13.45 -12.87
N GLU A 467 11.75 -13.89 -13.01
CA GLU A 467 11.32 -15.20 -12.56
C GLU A 467 12.21 -16.34 -13.08
N LYS A 468 12.54 -16.31 -14.39
CA LYS A 468 13.41 -17.32 -15.00
C LYS A 468 14.82 -17.31 -14.42
N LYS A 469 15.35 -16.14 -14.05
CA LYS A 469 16.68 -16.02 -13.43
C LYS A 469 16.72 -16.61 -12.03
N PHE A 470 15.60 -16.55 -11.29
CA PHE A 470 15.48 -17.06 -9.93
C PHE A 470 14.93 -18.50 -9.87
N ARG A 471 14.25 -18.98 -10.93
CA ARG A 471 13.93 -20.40 -11.08
C ARG A 471 15.18 -21.15 -11.54
N VAL A 472 15.49 -22.19 -10.82
CA VAL A 472 16.54 -23.16 -11.19
C VAL A 472 15.92 -24.28 -11.99
#